data_4740fb8498b1a431dc6eb91e550d969e
#
_entry.id   4740fb8498b1a431dc6eb91e550d969e
#
_cell.length_a   1.000
_cell.length_b   1.000
_cell.length_c   1.000
_cell.angle_alpha   90.00
_cell.angle_beta   90.00
_cell.angle_gamma   90.00
#
_symmetry.space_group_name_H-M   'P 1'
#
loop_
_entity.id
_entity.type
_entity.pdbx_description
1 polymer ?
#
loop_
_entity_poly.entity_id
_entity_poly.type
_entity_poly.pdbx_seq_one_letter_code
_entity_poly.pdbx_strand_id
1 'polypeptide(L)'
;MKHILITTIAAVLLSLSVQGQESRTPQLQNPSPVKSQKAKTPNKTETGTRISRNPVELITRWLIMDKNGDGKLAVDETTGQLKTSFNRNDANKDGFLDRGELETLSKRLIRRRSRGQSPGPKPTHARVPYGTGQELIDMYLAKSNQPTPVYIWGHAKGQTYKRIPTKALSLCNKAGFSFFSIEANDTDNSGSQDISEKEPWLKMLDFVKANAKKYNIDTRNIFIGGRSLGSMGSFPAAMERWKEVRGVYSMQALPRGGKLPAALVHKNSPPSYLIYRSAPGSNNHDPRNGLMVQDAYKEKGIGDRISIKTEIRDQLWFTWLIDFMQTKRESSSANTAAKGVEN
;
A
#
# COMPACT_ATOMS: atom_id res chain seq x y z
N MET A 1 -8.64 -58.90 22.30
CA MET A 1 -7.65 -59.36 21.30
C MET A 1 -7.99 -58.75 19.97
N LYS A 2 -7.30 -57.69 19.56
CA LYS A 2 -7.20 -57.24 18.15
C LYS A 2 -5.88 -56.48 18.00
N HIS A 3 -5.10 -56.96 17.04
CA HIS A 3 -3.71 -56.65 16.85
C HIS A 3 -3.47 -55.21 16.33
N ILE A 4 -2.44 -54.57 16.90
CA ILE A 4 -1.84 -53.34 16.42
C ILE A 4 -0.84 -53.72 15.33
N LEU A 5 -0.96 -53.18 14.13
CA LEU A 5 0.00 -53.32 13.03
C LEU A 5 0.80 -52.01 12.96
N ILE A 6 2.07 -52.09 13.38
CA ILE A 6 3.06 -51.01 13.27
C ILE A 6 3.79 -51.21 11.93
N THR A 7 3.67 -50.26 11.02
CA THR A 7 4.44 -50.27 9.77
C THR A 7 5.58 -49.27 9.90
N THR A 8 6.78 -49.78 10.00
CA THR A 8 8.04 -49.03 9.99
C THR A 8 8.46 -48.79 8.56
N ILE A 9 8.64 -47.54 8.14
CA ILE A 9 9.24 -47.17 6.86
C ILE A 9 10.69 -46.75 7.11
N ALA A 10 11.61 -47.56 6.57
CA ALA A 10 13.04 -47.29 6.57
C ALA A 10 13.42 -46.31 5.49
N ALA A 11 14.14 -45.24 5.86
CA ALA A 11 14.76 -44.31 4.94
C ALA A 11 16.10 -44.87 4.43
N VAL A 12 16.27 -45.00 3.15
CA VAL A 12 17.51 -45.36 2.49
C VAL A 12 18.23 -44.08 2.04
N LEU A 13 19.34 -43.80 2.67
CA LEU A 13 20.31 -42.76 2.26
C LEU A 13 21.23 -43.35 1.20
N LEU A 14 21.21 -42.84 -0.02
CA LEU A 14 22.21 -43.07 -1.05
C LEU A 14 23.17 -41.88 -1.09
N SER A 15 24.40 -42.13 -0.62
CA SER A 15 25.56 -41.26 -0.81
C SER A 15 26.25 -41.60 -2.11
N LEU A 16 26.32 -40.67 -3.05
CA LEU A 16 27.19 -40.76 -4.25
C LEU A 16 28.36 -39.80 -4.05
N SER A 17 29.52 -40.41 -3.82
CA SER A 17 30.85 -39.79 -3.92
C SER A 17 31.30 -39.79 -5.39
N VAL A 18 31.58 -38.61 -5.94
CA VAL A 18 32.30 -38.47 -7.23
C VAL A 18 33.69 -37.94 -6.94
N GLN A 19 34.67 -38.78 -7.24
CA GLN A 19 36.10 -38.45 -7.21
C GLN A 19 36.50 -37.61 -8.40
N GLY A 20 37.50 -36.74 -8.18
CA GLY A 20 37.97 -35.74 -9.07
C GLY A 20 38.78 -36.24 -10.27
N GLN A 21 38.89 -35.42 -11.25
CA GLN A 21 39.91 -35.41 -12.26
C GLN A 21 40.46 -33.99 -12.42
N GLU A 22 41.73 -33.84 -12.03
CA GLU A 22 42.54 -32.65 -12.35
C GLU A 22 42.84 -32.64 -13.85
N SER A 23 42.51 -31.57 -14.54
CA SER A 23 43.05 -31.28 -15.86
C SER A 23 43.85 -29.99 -15.86
N ARG A 24 45.13 -30.11 -16.20
CA ARG A 24 46.11 -29.04 -16.27
C ARG A 24 45.75 -28.00 -17.33
N THR A 25 45.76 -26.75 -16.92
CA THR A 25 45.63 -25.57 -17.79
C THR A 25 47.00 -25.20 -18.42
N PRO A 26 47.09 -24.86 -19.72
CA PRO A 26 48.25 -24.19 -20.27
C PRO A 26 48.20 -22.69 -19.97
N GLN A 27 49.33 -22.18 -19.49
CA GLN A 27 49.55 -20.72 -19.33
C GLN A 27 49.63 -20.07 -20.73
N LEU A 28 48.79 -19.05 -20.96
CA LEU A 28 48.94 -18.12 -22.06
C LEU A 28 49.30 -16.74 -21.49
N GLN A 29 50.37 -16.21 -22.07
CA GLN A 29 51.03 -14.95 -21.71
C GLN A 29 50.07 -13.74 -21.86
N ASN A 30 50.12 -12.83 -20.87
CA ASN A 30 49.43 -11.55 -20.91
C ASN A 30 50.03 -10.57 -21.90
N PRO A 31 49.24 -9.96 -22.79
CA PRO A 31 49.65 -8.71 -23.44
C PRO A 31 49.24 -7.50 -22.57
N SER A 32 50.14 -6.53 -22.53
CA SER A 32 50.04 -5.26 -21.79
C SER A 32 48.76 -4.47 -22.07
N PRO A 33 48.28 -3.67 -21.10
CA PRO A 33 46.99 -2.98 -21.21
C PRO A 33 47.06 -1.78 -22.15
N VAL A 34 46.31 -1.85 -23.24
CA VAL A 34 45.97 -0.69 -24.06
C VAL A 34 44.98 0.14 -23.29
N LYS A 35 45.33 1.40 -23.02
CA LYS A 35 44.44 2.39 -22.41
C LYS A 35 43.21 2.62 -23.31
N SER A 36 42.12 1.94 -23.04
CA SER A 36 40.81 2.20 -23.62
C SER A 36 40.25 3.49 -23.05
N GLN A 37 40.13 4.50 -23.91
CA GLN A 37 39.36 5.72 -23.60
C GLN A 37 37.88 5.30 -23.39
N LYS A 38 37.41 5.44 -22.15
CA LYS A 38 35.98 5.31 -21.82
C LYS A 38 35.19 6.31 -22.66
N ALA A 39 34.51 5.82 -23.69
CA ALA A 39 33.43 6.55 -24.30
C ALA A 39 32.39 6.88 -23.20
N LYS A 40 32.12 8.17 -23.01
CA LYS A 40 31.07 8.65 -22.11
C LYS A 40 29.74 8.08 -22.60
N THR A 41 29.22 7.10 -21.89
CA THR A 41 27.84 6.65 -22.05
C THR A 41 26.93 7.86 -21.85
N PRO A 42 26.01 8.16 -22.77
CA PRO A 42 25.08 9.26 -22.55
C PRO A 42 24.27 8.96 -21.30
N ASN A 43 24.27 9.90 -20.36
CA ASN A 43 23.46 9.87 -19.15
C ASN A 43 22.03 9.48 -19.53
N LYS A 44 21.60 8.31 -19.04
CA LYS A 44 20.21 7.87 -19.06
C LYS A 44 19.43 8.93 -18.26
N THR A 45 18.83 9.86 -18.98
CA THR A 45 17.99 10.92 -18.40
C THR A 45 16.94 10.23 -17.55
N GLU A 46 17.01 10.42 -16.24
CA GLU A 46 15.96 10.04 -15.30
C GLU A 46 14.69 10.78 -15.70
N THR A 47 13.84 10.15 -16.49
CA THR A 47 12.48 10.58 -16.76
C THR A 47 11.55 10.20 -15.61
N GLY A 48 11.94 10.58 -14.41
CA GLY A 48 11.03 10.79 -13.32
C GLY A 48 10.26 12.08 -13.61
N THR A 49 9.07 11.95 -14.18
CA THR A 49 8.23 13.03 -14.70
C THR A 49 7.78 13.98 -13.59
N ARG A 50 8.66 14.83 -13.11
CA ARG A 50 8.25 16.05 -12.39
C ARG A 50 7.46 16.90 -13.38
N ILE A 51 6.14 16.78 -13.29
CA ILE A 51 5.27 17.65 -14.10
C ILE A 51 5.54 19.08 -13.64
N SER A 52 6.02 19.89 -14.57
CA SER A 52 6.36 21.29 -14.37
C SER A 52 5.22 22.09 -13.70
N ARG A 53 5.61 23.06 -12.88
CA ARG A 53 4.69 24.06 -12.33
C ARG A 53 4.53 25.26 -13.27
N ASN A 54 5.24 25.26 -14.41
CA ASN A 54 5.15 26.28 -15.42
C ASN A 54 4.13 25.87 -16.49
N PRO A 55 3.05 26.67 -16.74
CA PRO A 55 2.06 26.38 -17.77
C PRO A 55 2.68 26.23 -19.15
N VAL A 56 3.64 27.09 -19.49
CA VAL A 56 4.31 27.08 -20.80
C VAL A 56 5.05 25.76 -21.03
N GLU A 57 5.78 25.29 -20.04
CA GLU A 57 6.50 24.02 -20.14
C GLU A 57 5.56 22.81 -20.26
N LEU A 58 4.40 22.84 -19.59
CA LEU A 58 3.39 21.79 -19.75
C LEU A 58 2.83 21.78 -21.16
N ILE A 59 2.50 22.93 -21.72
CA ILE A 59 1.98 23.06 -23.07
C ILE A 59 3.03 22.59 -24.08
N THR A 60 4.28 23.03 -23.95
CA THR A 60 5.39 22.60 -24.82
C THR A 60 5.54 21.09 -24.82
N ARG A 61 5.43 20.46 -23.64
CA ARG A 61 5.46 19.00 -23.54
C ARG A 61 4.29 18.30 -24.23
N TRP A 62 3.11 18.87 -24.19
CA TRP A 62 1.96 18.31 -24.89
C TRP A 62 2.09 18.49 -26.40
N LEU A 63 2.57 19.63 -26.86
CA LEU A 63 2.79 19.90 -28.30
C LEU A 63 3.93 19.04 -28.90
N ILE A 64 4.71 18.29 -28.12
CA ILE A 64 5.59 17.24 -28.66
C ILE A 64 4.77 16.11 -29.30
N MET A 65 3.49 15.95 -28.93
CA MET A 65 2.59 14.93 -29.48
C MET A 65 1.91 15.40 -30.78
N ASP A 66 2.00 16.67 -31.10
CA ASP A 66 1.53 17.27 -32.39
C ASP A 66 2.41 16.74 -33.51
N LYS A 67 1.89 15.80 -34.28
CA LYS A 67 2.63 15.08 -35.32
C LYS A 67 2.59 15.81 -36.66
N ASN A 68 1.51 16.57 -36.90
CA ASN A 68 1.30 17.29 -38.14
C ASN A 68 1.84 18.73 -38.10
N GLY A 69 2.23 19.23 -36.90
CA GLY A 69 2.83 20.54 -36.69
C GLY A 69 1.86 21.69 -36.82
N ASP A 70 0.55 21.47 -36.69
CA ASP A 70 -0.48 22.50 -36.84
C ASP A 70 -0.71 23.35 -35.56
N GLY A 71 0.00 23.03 -34.49
CA GLY A 71 -0.08 23.71 -33.19
C GLY A 71 -1.30 23.34 -32.35
N LYS A 72 -2.05 22.33 -32.76
CA LYS A 72 -3.18 21.74 -32.05
C LYS A 72 -2.93 20.24 -31.77
N LEU A 73 -3.76 19.61 -30.95
CA LEU A 73 -3.69 18.18 -30.73
C LEU A 73 -5.02 17.54 -31.09
N ALA A 74 -5.03 16.67 -32.08
CA ALA A 74 -6.14 15.77 -32.36
C ALA A 74 -6.20 14.63 -31.35
N VAL A 75 -7.34 13.94 -31.23
CA VAL A 75 -7.53 12.84 -30.24
C VAL A 75 -6.57 11.67 -30.46
N ASP A 76 -6.21 11.39 -31.72
CA ASP A 76 -5.29 10.32 -32.10
C ASP A 76 -3.81 10.66 -31.84
N GLU A 77 -3.48 11.95 -31.75
CA GLU A 77 -2.17 12.42 -31.33
C GLU A 77 -1.97 12.36 -29.82
N THR A 78 -3.04 12.36 -29.07
CA THR A 78 -2.96 12.36 -27.60
C THR A 78 -2.77 10.97 -27.01
N THR A 79 -2.11 10.91 -25.84
CA THR A 79 -1.86 9.66 -25.11
C THR A 79 -2.21 9.79 -23.63
N GLY A 80 -2.36 8.65 -22.96
CA GLY A 80 -2.53 8.58 -21.50
C GLY A 80 -3.72 9.39 -20.99
N GLN A 81 -3.49 10.18 -19.95
CA GLN A 81 -4.54 10.95 -19.28
C GLN A 81 -5.11 12.08 -20.16
N LEU A 82 -4.33 12.61 -21.08
CA LEU A 82 -4.80 13.65 -22.00
C LEU A 82 -5.85 13.06 -22.95
N LYS A 83 -5.58 11.89 -23.52
CA LYS A 83 -6.53 11.15 -24.36
C LYS A 83 -7.82 10.83 -23.62
N THR A 84 -7.73 10.29 -22.42
CA THR A 84 -8.89 9.89 -21.59
C THR A 84 -9.79 11.07 -21.20
N SER A 85 -9.23 12.28 -21.15
CA SER A 85 -9.95 13.50 -20.81
C SER A 85 -10.19 14.44 -21.97
N PHE A 86 -9.92 14.03 -23.21
CA PHE A 86 -9.94 14.85 -24.42
C PHE A 86 -11.25 15.62 -24.56
N ASN A 87 -12.37 14.94 -24.71
CA ASN A 87 -13.70 15.54 -24.90
C ASN A 87 -14.13 16.52 -23.80
N ARG A 88 -13.56 16.40 -22.59
CA ARG A 88 -13.83 17.34 -21.51
C ARG A 88 -12.97 18.60 -21.61
N ASN A 89 -11.87 18.54 -22.30
CA ASN A 89 -10.92 19.64 -22.45
C ASN A 89 -11.08 20.36 -23.78
N ASP A 90 -11.62 19.71 -24.80
CA ASP A 90 -12.12 20.26 -26.03
C ASP A 90 -13.44 21.00 -25.71
N ALA A 91 -13.33 22.30 -25.42
CA ALA A 91 -14.44 23.08 -24.91
C ALA A 91 -15.34 23.62 -26.06
N ASN A 92 -14.73 23.90 -27.20
CA ASN A 92 -15.43 24.36 -28.41
C ASN A 92 -15.99 23.22 -29.25
N LYS A 93 -15.58 21.96 -28.96
CA LYS A 93 -15.97 20.71 -29.62
C LYS A 93 -15.59 20.67 -31.10
N ASP A 94 -14.47 21.29 -31.48
CA ASP A 94 -13.94 21.28 -32.84
C ASP A 94 -13.11 20.02 -33.17
N GLY A 95 -12.93 19.12 -32.18
CA GLY A 95 -12.17 17.86 -32.30
C GLY A 95 -10.67 18.03 -32.10
N PHE A 96 -10.22 19.18 -31.64
CA PHE A 96 -8.83 19.48 -31.35
C PHE A 96 -8.69 20.08 -29.96
N LEU A 97 -7.51 19.98 -29.37
CA LEU A 97 -7.12 20.79 -28.22
C LEU A 97 -6.19 21.88 -28.71
N ASP A 98 -6.73 23.08 -28.85
CA ASP A 98 -5.97 24.25 -29.24
C ASP A 98 -5.12 24.80 -28.07
N ARG A 99 -4.30 25.82 -28.39
CA ARG A 99 -3.41 26.44 -27.38
C ARG A 99 -4.17 27.05 -26.21
N GLY A 100 -5.34 27.65 -26.43
CA GLY A 100 -6.16 28.26 -25.38
C GLY A 100 -6.73 27.20 -24.41
N GLU A 101 -7.16 26.08 -24.97
CA GLU A 101 -7.66 24.93 -24.20
C GLU A 101 -6.53 24.23 -23.40
N LEU A 102 -5.37 24.07 -24.03
CA LEU A 102 -4.16 23.57 -23.36
C LEU A 102 -3.69 24.50 -22.24
N GLU A 103 -3.79 25.84 -22.42
CA GLU A 103 -3.51 26.81 -21.37
C GLU A 103 -4.50 26.68 -20.20
N THR A 104 -5.79 26.60 -20.51
CA THR A 104 -6.85 26.43 -19.53
C THR A 104 -6.64 25.14 -18.74
N LEU A 105 -6.32 24.06 -19.41
CA LEU A 105 -6.00 22.77 -18.79
C LEU A 105 -4.75 22.86 -17.91
N SER A 106 -3.68 23.50 -18.40
CA SER A 106 -2.43 23.66 -17.64
C SER A 106 -2.65 24.45 -16.34
N LYS A 107 -3.32 25.61 -16.44
CA LYS A 107 -3.69 26.46 -15.29
C LYS A 107 -4.56 25.67 -14.28
N ARG A 108 -5.52 24.88 -14.77
CA ARG A 108 -6.38 24.03 -13.93
C ARG A 108 -5.58 22.95 -13.21
N LEU A 109 -4.65 22.28 -13.88
CA LEU A 109 -3.81 21.25 -13.29
C LEU A 109 -2.84 21.82 -12.25
N ILE A 110 -2.22 22.97 -12.54
CA ILE A 110 -1.34 23.66 -11.59
C ILE A 110 -2.13 24.13 -10.37
N ARG A 111 -3.29 24.77 -10.57
CA ARG A 111 -4.18 25.22 -9.48
C ARG A 111 -4.71 24.07 -8.64
N ARG A 112 -5.02 22.93 -9.26
CA ARG A 112 -5.46 21.72 -8.54
C ARG A 112 -4.34 21.14 -7.67
N ARG A 113 -3.10 21.24 -8.11
CA ARG A 113 -1.90 20.81 -7.37
C ARG A 113 -1.54 21.79 -6.25
N SER A 114 -1.62 23.09 -6.50
CA SER A 114 -1.39 24.09 -5.46
C SER A 114 -2.47 24.07 -4.38
N ARG A 115 -3.73 23.79 -4.73
CA ARG A 115 -4.82 23.56 -3.74
C ARG A 115 -4.68 22.25 -2.97
N GLY A 116 -4.02 21.22 -3.54
CA GLY A 116 -3.74 19.96 -2.86
C GLY A 116 -2.53 19.98 -1.96
N GLN A 117 -1.80 21.08 -1.90
CA GLN A 117 -0.60 21.25 -1.09
C GLN A 117 -0.74 22.34 -0.02
N SER A 118 -1.90 22.46 0.60
CA SER A 118 -1.84 22.94 1.98
C SER A 118 -0.85 22.02 2.71
N PRO A 119 0.18 22.55 3.39
CA PRO A 119 1.04 21.71 4.18
C PRO A 119 0.12 20.90 5.08
N GLY A 120 0.13 19.58 4.92
CA GLY A 120 -0.65 18.67 5.75
C GLY A 120 -0.31 18.94 7.22
N PRO A 121 -1.16 18.50 8.15
CA PRO A 121 -0.85 18.65 9.56
C PRO A 121 0.55 18.11 9.82
N LYS A 122 1.31 18.85 10.62
CA LYS A 122 2.67 18.43 10.98
C LYS A 122 2.60 17.19 11.88
N PRO A 123 3.40 16.16 11.61
CA PRO A 123 3.49 15.01 12.51
C PRO A 123 4.05 15.41 13.88
N THR A 124 3.64 14.73 14.93
CA THR A 124 4.23 14.86 16.26
C THR A 124 5.69 14.39 16.23
N HIS A 125 5.95 13.30 15.51
CA HIS A 125 7.29 12.80 15.24
C HIS A 125 7.39 12.49 13.75
N ALA A 126 8.34 13.14 13.07
CA ALA A 126 8.53 13.00 11.63
C ALA A 126 9.71 12.08 11.31
N ARG A 127 9.54 11.24 10.30
CA ARG A 127 10.59 10.42 9.70
C ARG A 127 11.34 9.55 10.72
N VAL A 128 10.61 8.97 11.65
CA VAL A 128 11.20 8.03 12.61
C VAL A 128 11.48 6.71 11.91
N PRO A 129 12.71 6.17 11.98
CA PRO A 129 12.99 4.84 11.43
C PRO A 129 12.34 3.76 12.29
N TYR A 130 11.74 2.74 11.64
CA TYR A 130 11.14 1.60 12.32
C TYR A 130 11.69 0.24 11.87
N GLY A 131 12.61 0.25 10.92
CA GLY A 131 13.30 -0.93 10.40
C GLY A 131 14.79 -0.68 10.22
N THR A 132 15.47 -1.60 9.54
CA THR A 132 16.92 -1.54 9.31
C THR A 132 17.33 -0.76 8.07
N GLY A 133 16.36 -0.29 7.27
CA GLY A 133 16.59 0.37 6.00
C GLY A 133 15.98 1.76 5.93
N GLN A 134 15.31 2.03 4.82
CA GLN A 134 14.64 3.32 4.57
C GLN A 134 13.19 3.35 5.09
N GLU A 135 12.81 2.38 5.91
CA GLU A 135 11.47 2.30 6.48
C GLU A 135 11.26 3.45 7.48
N LEU A 136 10.50 4.42 7.06
CA LEU A 136 10.21 5.64 7.82
C LEU A 136 8.73 5.74 8.16
N ILE A 137 8.44 6.37 9.28
CA ILE A 137 7.09 6.64 9.77
C ILE A 137 6.93 8.10 10.17
N ASP A 138 5.80 8.67 9.81
CA ASP A 138 5.30 9.92 10.40
C ASP A 138 4.21 9.58 11.42
N MET A 139 4.39 10.01 12.67
CA MET A 139 3.46 9.75 13.76
C MET A 139 2.69 11.01 14.14
N TYR A 140 1.38 10.88 14.24
CA TYR A 140 0.45 11.92 14.65
C TYR A 140 -0.25 11.44 15.92
N LEU A 141 0.34 11.75 17.07
CA LEU A 141 -0.15 11.28 18.35
C LEU A 141 -1.42 12.03 18.77
N ALA A 142 -2.42 11.31 19.23
CA ALA A 142 -3.58 11.91 19.87
C ALA A 142 -3.17 12.50 21.24
N LYS A 143 -3.76 13.64 21.58
CA LYS A 143 -3.55 14.28 22.89
C LYS A 143 -4.33 13.51 23.95
N SER A 144 -3.64 12.83 24.86
CA SER A 144 -4.24 12.06 25.96
C SER A 144 -3.23 11.80 27.06
N ASN A 145 -3.70 11.80 28.31
CA ASN A 145 -2.93 11.36 29.48
C ASN A 145 -2.97 9.83 29.67
N GLN A 146 -3.81 9.14 28.89
CA GLN A 146 -3.89 7.69 28.88
C GLN A 146 -3.35 7.14 27.56
N PRO A 147 -2.84 5.89 27.54
CA PRO A 147 -2.42 5.24 26.30
C PRO A 147 -3.53 5.27 25.25
N THR A 148 -3.19 5.70 24.03
CA THR A 148 -4.13 5.87 22.93
C THR A 148 -4.10 4.69 21.97
N PRO A 149 -5.24 4.23 21.46
CA PRO A 149 -5.27 3.30 20.35
C PRO A 149 -4.62 3.94 19.12
N VAL A 150 -4.15 3.10 18.20
CA VAL A 150 -3.44 3.57 17.00
C VAL A 150 -4.02 2.95 15.74
N TYR A 151 -4.15 3.79 14.69
CA TYR A 151 -4.39 3.34 13.33
C TYR A 151 -3.13 3.53 12.48
N ILE A 152 -2.61 2.44 11.93
CA ILE A 152 -1.42 2.42 11.08
C ILE A 152 -1.86 2.37 9.63
N TRP A 153 -1.44 3.35 8.86
CA TRP A 153 -1.84 3.57 7.48
C TRP A 153 -0.69 3.32 6.50
N GLY A 154 -0.91 2.44 5.53
CA GLY A 154 -0.05 2.25 4.37
C GLY A 154 -0.60 2.92 3.12
N HIS A 155 0.25 3.59 2.39
CA HIS A 155 -0.12 4.33 1.17
C HIS A 155 -0.23 3.43 -0.06
N ALA A 156 -0.78 3.97 -1.15
CA ALA A 156 -0.86 3.29 -2.43
C ALA A 156 0.48 3.33 -3.20
N LYS A 157 0.65 2.43 -4.19
CA LYS A 157 1.82 2.39 -5.07
C LYS A 157 2.17 3.78 -5.63
N GLY A 158 3.46 4.11 -5.65
CA GLY A 158 3.96 5.40 -6.13
C GLY A 158 3.66 6.60 -5.22
N GLN A 159 3.25 6.33 -3.99
CA GLN A 159 3.08 7.33 -2.94
C GLN A 159 4.09 7.07 -1.83
N THR A 160 4.17 7.96 -0.85
CA THR A 160 5.04 7.83 0.32
C THR A 160 4.24 8.10 1.60
N TYR A 161 4.82 7.80 2.76
CA TYR A 161 4.26 8.12 4.07
C TYR A 161 3.78 9.58 4.22
N LYS A 162 4.29 10.51 3.40
CA LYS A 162 3.86 11.92 3.36
C LYS A 162 2.46 12.11 2.76
N ARG A 163 1.95 11.11 2.04
CA ARG A 163 0.64 11.20 1.43
C ARG A 163 -0.44 10.59 2.31
N ILE A 164 -0.77 11.32 3.35
CA ILE A 164 -1.78 10.92 4.32
C ILE A 164 -3.19 11.38 3.89
N PRO A 165 -4.22 10.62 4.23
CA PRO A 165 -5.60 11.08 4.13
C PRO A 165 -5.90 12.04 5.30
N THR A 166 -5.70 13.34 5.09
CA THR A 166 -5.83 14.38 6.13
C THR A 166 -7.17 14.35 6.87
N LYS A 167 -8.25 13.97 6.19
CA LYS A 167 -9.57 13.79 6.81
C LYS A 167 -9.57 12.61 7.78
N ALA A 168 -8.96 11.47 7.41
CA ALA A 168 -8.84 10.31 8.32
C ALA A 168 -8.02 10.67 9.55
N LEU A 169 -6.87 11.30 9.36
CA LEU A 169 -6.04 11.80 10.45
C LEU A 169 -6.81 12.71 11.40
N SER A 170 -7.55 13.71 10.86
CA SER A 170 -8.33 14.63 11.68
C SER A 170 -9.40 13.91 12.49
N LEU A 171 -10.11 12.96 11.89
CA LEU A 171 -11.14 12.17 12.55
C LEU A 171 -10.55 11.23 13.61
N CYS A 172 -9.45 10.54 13.30
CA CYS A 172 -8.73 9.70 14.26
C CYS A 172 -8.34 10.52 15.51
N ASN A 173 -7.66 11.64 15.32
CA ASN A 173 -7.22 12.48 16.45
C ASN A 173 -8.39 13.02 17.28
N LYS A 174 -9.50 13.44 16.63
CA LYS A 174 -10.72 13.87 17.33
C LYS A 174 -11.36 12.73 18.15
N ALA A 175 -11.26 11.51 17.66
CA ALA A 175 -11.78 10.32 18.35
C ALA A 175 -10.79 9.73 19.37
N GLY A 176 -9.66 10.38 19.60
CA GLY A 176 -8.64 9.94 20.56
C GLY A 176 -7.75 8.80 20.06
N PHE A 177 -7.65 8.60 18.73
CA PHE A 177 -6.76 7.63 18.11
C PHE A 177 -5.50 8.32 17.59
N SER A 178 -4.34 7.76 17.88
CA SER A 178 -3.10 8.11 17.20
C SER A 178 -3.14 7.59 15.77
N PHE A 179 -2.47 8.28 14.86
CA PHE A 179 -2.40 7.92 13.44
C PHE A 179 -0.95 7.83 12.99
N PHE A 180 -0.57 6.69 12.43
CA PHE A 180 0.78 6.43 11.94
C PHE A 180 0.75 6.22 10.44
N SER A 181 1.57 6.98 9.70
CA SER A 181 1.71 6.81 8.25
C SER A 181 3.08 6.23 7.93
N ILE A 182 3.10 4.99 7.43
CA ILE A 182 4.33 4.23 7.22
C ILE A 182 4.75 4.21 5.75
N GLU A 183 6.05 4.13 5.53
CA GLU A 183 6.65 3.74 4.26
C GLU A 183 6.65 2.22 4.21
N ALA A 184 5.63 1.64 3.62
CA ALA A 184 5.37 0.20 3.63
C ALA A 184 5.31 -0.39 2.22
N ASN A 185 5.86 0.32 1.25
CA ASN A 185 5.85 -0.13 -0.14
C ASN A 185 7.25 -0.50 -0.58
N ASP A 186 7.30 -1.52 -1.40
CA ASP A 186 8.44 -1.86 -2.20
C ASP A 186 8.95 -0.63 -2.98
N THR A 187 10.14 -0.17 -2.64
CA THR A 187 10.80 0.98 -3.28
C THR A 187 11.39 0.62 -4.63
N ASP A 188 11.53 -0.68 -4.94
CA ASP A 188 12.18 -1.14 -6.16
C ASP A 188 11.28 -1.14 -7.40
N ASN A 189 9.99 -0.82 -7.26
CA ASN A 189 9.04 -0.84 -8.37
C ASN A 189 8.87 -2.21 -9.06
N SER A 190 9.35 -3.30 -8.46
CA SER A 190 9.34 -4.64 -9.06
C SER A 190 7.93 -5.09 -9.44
N GLY A 191 6.92 -4.49 -8.80
CA GLY A 191 5.53 -4.86 -9.05
C GLY A 191 5.22 -6.28 -8.61
N SER A 192 6.14 -6.90 -7.86
CA SER A 192 5.91 -8.21 -7.27
C SER A 192 4.67 -8.12 -6.40
N GLN A 193 3.75 -9.04 -6.61
CA GLN A 193 2.50 -9.13 -5.85
C GLN A 193 2.66 -10.14 -4.72
N ASP A 194 3.88 -10.27 -4.26
CA ASP A 194 4.26 -11.28 -3.30
C ASP A 194 3.77 -10.89 -1.90
N ILE A 195 3.48 -11.90 -1.12
CA ILE A 195 3.16 -11.83 0.32
C ILE A 195 4.31 -11.16 1.12
N SER A 196 5.50 -11.01 0.51
CA SER A 196 6.65 -10.28 1.05
C SER A 196 6.35 -8.83 1.45
N GLU A 197 5.32 -8.20 0.88
CA GLU A 197 4.88 -6.85 1.26
C GLU A 197 4.42 -6.74 2.74
N LYS A 198 4.24 -7.86 3.44
CA LYS A 198 3.91 -7.87 4.87
C LYS A 198 5.10 -7.50 5.77
N GLU A 199 6.34 -7.74 5.35
CA GLU A 199 7.53 -7.57 6.19
C GLU A 199 7.67 -6.16 6.81
N PRO A 200 7.49 -5.04 6.08
CA PRO A 200 7.48 -3.72 6.68
C PRO A 200 6.40 -3.56 7.75
N TRP A 201 5.26 -4.24 7.61
CA TRP A 201 4.16 -4.21 8.56
C TRP A 201 4.49 -5.00 9.82
N LEU A 202 5.15 -6.15 9.71
CA LEU A 202 5.61 -6.93 10.85
C LEU A 202 6.63 -6.14 11.68
N LYS A 203 7.63 -5.55 11.03
CA LYS A 203 8.58 -4.64 11.67
C LYS A 203 7.90 -3.46 12.37
N MET A 204 6.86 -2.90 11.73
CA MET A 204 6.08 -1.81 12.32
C MET A 204 5.33 -2.23 13.57
N LEU A 205 4.71 -3.41 13.59
CA LEU A 205 4.05 -3.94 14.79
C LEU A 205 5.05 -4.14 15.93
N ASP A 206 6.24 -4.67 15.64
CA ASP A 206 7.31 -4.81 16.62
C ASP A 206 7.80 -3.45 17.14
N PHE A 207 7.98 -2.47 16.25
CA PHE A 207 8.32 -1.11 16.64
C PHE A 207 7.28 -0.48 17.57
N VAL A 208 6.00 -0.62 17.25
CA VAL A 208 4.91 -0.07 18.08
C VAL A 208 4.93 -0.70 19.47
N LYS A 209 5.09 -2.01 19.57
CA LYS A 209 5.17 -2.72 20.85
C LYS A 209 6.39 -2.29 21.68
N ALA A 210 7.56 -2.24 21.06
CA ALA A 210 8.80 -1.85 21.73
C ALA A 210 8.77 -0.40 22.23
N ASN A 211 8.03 0.47 21.55
CA ASN A 211 7.98 1.90 21.83
C ASN A 211 6.63 2.39 22.41
N ALA A 212 5.74 1.49 22.78
CA ALA A 212 4.39 1.81 23.24
C ALA A 212 4.38 2.80 24.42
N LYS A 213 5.23 2.57 25.42
CA LYS A 213 5.37 3.47 26.58
C LYS A 213 5.88 4.85 26.17
N LYS A 214 6.88 4.89 25.29
CA LYS A 214 7.49 6.14 24.81
C LYS A 214 6.49 7.04 24.08
N TYR A 215 5.61 6.46 23.28
CA TYR A 215 4.65 7.18 22.45
C TYR A 215 3.22 7.14 23.00
N ASN A 216 3.03 6.64 24.20
CA ASN A 216 1.74 6.53 24.88
C ASN A 216 0.69 5.79 24.03
N ILE A 217 1.03 4.60 23.51
CA ILE A 217 0.17 3.77 22.66
C ILE A 217 -0.41 2.60 23.44
N ASP A 218 -1.72 2.38 23.30
CA ASP A 218 -2.41 1.19 23.81
C ASP A 218 -2.24 0.02 22.82
N THR A 219 -1.32 -0.88 23.11
CA THR A 219 -1.01 -2.03 22.25
C THR A 219 -2.13 -3.08 22.16
N ARG A 220 -3.19 -2.98 22.99
CA ARG A 220 -4.38 -3.82 22.86
C ARG A 220 -5.31 -3.34 21.75
N ASN A 221 -5.11 -2.13 21.28
CA ASN A 221 -5.97 -1.45 20.29
C ASN A 221 -5.15 -0.94 19.10
N ILE A 222 -4.41 -1.84 18.43
CA ILE A 222 -3.69 -1.57 17.19
C ILE A 222 -4.59 -1.95 16.02
N PHE A 223 -4.92 -0.97 15.18
CA PHE A 223 -5.63 -1.13 13.93
C PHE A 223 -4.68 -0.86 12.78
N ILE A 224 -4.77 -1.67 11.74
CA ILE A 224 -3.90 -1.51 10.58
C ILE A 224 -4.72 -1.49 9.30
N GLY A 225 -4.15 -0.92 8.25
CA GLY A 225 -4.80 -0.89 6.95
C GLY A 225 -4.12 0.05 5.98
N GLY A 226 -4.77 0.31 4.87
CA GLY A 226 -4.16 1.16 3.88
C GLY A 226 -4.98 1.30 2.64
N ARG A 227 -4.35 1.84 1.61
CA ARG A 227 -4.96 1.99 0.31
C ARG A 227 -4.18 1.19 -0.73
N SER A 228 -4.90 0.39 -1.52
CA SER A 228 -4.29 -0.35 -2.63
C SER A 228 -3.13 -1.23 -2.15
N LEU A 229 -1.90 -0.94 -2.54
CA LEU A 229 -0.71 -1.68 -2.11
C LEU A 229 -0.56 -1.73 -0.58
N GLY A 230 -0.87 -0.65 0.13
CA GLY A 230 -0.89 -0.65 1.60
C GLY A 230 -1.84 -1.67 2.21
N SER A 231 -2.92 -2.07 1.51
CA SER A 231 -3.81 -3.14 1.96
C SER A 231 -3.25 -4.54 1.69
N MET A 232 -2.39 -4.67 0.67
CA MET A 232 -1.75 -5.95 0.33
C MET A 232 -0.77 -6.41 1.41
N GLY A 233 -0.06 -5.49 2.03
CA GLY A 233 0.85 -5.82 3.14
C GLY A 233 0.15 -5.88 4.49
N SER A 234 -0.79 -4.94 4.77
CA SER A 234 -1.48 -4.90 6.07
C SER A 234 -2.37 -6.12 6.32
N PHE A 235 -3.07 -6.61 5.32
CA PHE A 235 -3.97 -7.74 5.50
C PHE A 235 -3.21 -9.03 5.86
N PRO A 236 -2.19 -9.49 5.12
CA PRO A 236 -1.39 -10.66 5.51
C PRO A 236 -0.71 -10.51 6.88
N ALA A 237 -0.17 -9.33 7.17
CA ALA A 237 0.44 -9.07 8.48
C ALA A 237 -0.57 -9.21 9.63
N ALA A 238 -1.81 -8.72 9.42
CA ALA A 238 -2.88 -8.88 10.40
C ALA A 238 -3.28 -10.35 10.61
N MET A 239 -3.31 -11.14 9.55
CA MET A 239 -3.62 -12.58 9.67
C MET A 239 -2.54 -13.30 10.47
N GLU A 240 -1.26 -12.99 10.23
CA GLU A 240 -0.13 -13.58 10.92
C GLU A 240 -0.05 -13.12 12.39
N ARG A 241 -0.22 -11.83 12.64
CA ARG A 241 -0.11 -11.20 13.97
C ARG A 241 -1.49 -10.92 14.58
N TRP A 242 -2.46 -11.82 14.37
CA TRP A 242 -3.85 -11.65 14.75
C TRP A 242 -4.07 -11.37 16.26
N LYS A 243 -3.18 -11.83 17.14
CA LYS A 243 -3.24 -11.55 18.58
C LYS A 243 -2.93 -10.08 18.92
N GLU A 244 -2.25 -9.39 18.02
CA GLU A 244 -1.76 -8.03 18.22
C GLU A 244 -2.60 -7.00 17.45
N VAL A 245 -3.21 -7.43 16.35
CA VAL A 245 -4.03 -6.56 15.50
C VAL A 245 -5.49 -6.66 15.90
N ARG A 246 -6.06 -5.55 16.33
CA ARG A 246 -7.46 -5.45 16.74
C ARG A 246 -8.44 -5.42 15.57
N GLY A 247 -8.02 -4.94 14.43
CA GLY A 247 -8.83 -4.91 13.21
C GLY A 247 -8.09 -4.36 12.00
N VAL A 248 -8.61 -4.71 10.82
CA VAL A 248 -8.10 -4.25 9.52
C VAL A 248 -9.11 -3.33 8.87
N TYR A 249 -8.69 -2.14 8.44
CA TYR A 249 -9.52 -1.22 7.70
C TYR A 249 -8.82 -0.72 6.45
N SER A 250 -9.27 -1.14 5.27
CA SER A 250 -8.58 -0.86 4.02
C SER A 250 -9.48 -0.26 2.95
N MET A 251 -8.93 0.70 2.20
CA MET A 251 -9.60 1.38 1.09
C MET A 251 -8.98 0.99 -0.24
N GLN A 252 -9.82 0.85 -1.29
CA GLN A 252 -9.40 0.24 -2.54
C GLN A 252 -8.61 -1.04 -2.24
N ALA A 253 -9.25 -1.90 -1.42
CA ALA A 253 -8.62 -3.02 -0.78
C ALA A 253 -8.19 -4.08 -1.77
N LEU A 254 -7.16 -4.84 -1.40
CA LEU A 254 -6.70 -6.06 -2.05
C LEU A 254 -6.71 -5.97 -3.59
N PRO A 255 -5.89 -5.12 -4.20
CA PRO A 255 -5.78 -5.07 -5.65
C PRO A 255 -5.22 -6.40 -6.16
N ARG A 256 -5.82 -6.96 -7.20
CA ARG A 256 -5.37 -8.16 -7.91
C ARG A 256 -5.31 -9.43 -7.04
N GLY A 257 -6.35 -10.21 -7.09
CA GLY A 257 -6.34 -11.60 -6.64
C GLY A 257 -6.75 -11.83 -5.17
N GLY A 258 -8.03 -12.01 -4.94
CA GLY A 258 -8.59 -12.38 -3.63
C GLY A 258 -8.20 -13.79 -3.15
N LYS A 259 -7.65 -14.66 -3.99
CA LYS A 259 -7.30 -16.04 -3.64
C LYS A 259 -6.24 -16.12 -2.55
N LEU A 260 -5.12 -15.39 -2.71
CA LEU A 260 -4.04 -15.40 -1.74
C LEU A 260 -4.47 -14.83 -0.37
N PRO A 261 -5.10 -13.65 -0.29
CA PRO A 261 -5.64 -13.15 0.97
C PRO A 261 -6.68 -14.10 1.59
N ALA A 262 -7.56 -14.71 0.81
CA ALA A 262 -8.56 -15.66 1.30
C ALA A 262 -7.92 -16.90 1.95
N ALA A 263 -6.83 -17.42 1.38
CA ALA A 263 -6.10 -18.56 1.91
C ALA A 263 -5.44 -18.30 3.28
N LEU A 264 -5.21 -17.03 3.64
CA LEU A 264 -4.65 -16.66 4.94
C LEU A 264 -5.69 -16.58 6.06
N VAL A 265 -6.97 -16.62 5.72
CA VAL A 265 -8.05 -16.51 6.71
C VAL A 265 -8.12 -17.76 7.57
N HIS A 266 -8.16 -17.57 8.87
CA HIS A 266 -8.30 -18.65 9.87
C HIS A 266 -9.29 -18.24 10.98
N LYS A 267 -9.73 -19.20 11.82
CA LYS A 267 -10.76 -18.99 12.84
C LYS A 267 -10.51 -17.81 13.81
N ASN A 268 -9.25 -17.41 13.97
CA ASN A 268 -8.87 -16.30 14.86
C ASN A 268 -8.59 -15.00 14.08
N SER A 269 -8.85 -14.94 12.77
CA SER A 269 -8.61 -13.74 11.98
C SER A 269 -9.29 -12.52 12.57
N PRO A 270 -8.61 -11.37 12.61
CA PRO A 270 -9.17 -10.15 13.18
C PRO A 270 -10.33 -9.61 12.33
N PRO A 271 -11.22 -8.82 12.93
CA PRO A 271 -12.26 -8.12 12.18
C PRO A 271 -11.69 -7.30 11.03
N SER A 272 -12.32 -7.36 9.86
CA SER A 272 -11.87 -6.68 8.65
C SER A 272 -12.97 -5.86 8.00
N TYR A 273 -12.64 -4.65 7.59
CA TYR A 273 -13.52 -3.74 6.86
C TYR A 273 -12.84 -3.32 5.55
N LEU A 274 -13.32 -3.86 4.44
CA LEU A 274 -12.70 -3.68 3.13
C LEU A 274 -13.62 -2.87 2.21
N ILE A 275 -13.07 -1.79 1.63
CA ILE A 275 -13.82 -0.87 0.77
C ILE A 275 -13.27 -0.93 -0.64
N TYR A 276 -14.17 -1.09 -1.60
CA TYR A 276 -13.90 -1.11 -3.04
C TYR A 276 -14.58 0.07 -3.71
N ARG A 277 -13.87 0.72 -4.62
CA ARG A 277 -14.38 1.85 -5.41
C ARG A 277 -14.70 1.49 -6.85
N SER A 278 -14.15 0.41 -7.31
CA SER A 278 -14.24 -0.01 -8.71
C SER A 278 -15.49 -0.85 -8.95
N ALA A 279 -16.02 -0.78 -10.16
CA ALA A 279 -17.06 -1.67 -10.61
C ALA A 279 -16.57 -3.12 -10.67
N PRO A 280 -17.46 -4.13 -10.52
CA PRO A 280 -17.11 -5.51 -10.78
C PRO A 280 -16.54 -5.68 -12.19
N GLY A 281 -15.49 -6.51 -12.32
CA GLY A 281 -14.78 -6.70 -13.58
C GLY A 281 -13.64 -5.71 -13.85
N SER A 282 -13.39 -4.74 -12.97
CA SER A 282 -12.22 -3.89 -13.08
C SER A 282 -10.95 -4.67 -12.78
N ASN A 283 -9.90 -4.47 -13.58
CA ASN A 283 -8.64 -5.23 -13.45
C ASN A 283 -7.88 -4.98 -12.13
N ASN A 284 -8.16 -3.87 -11.43
CA ASN A 284 -7.36 -3.45 -10.28
C ASN A 284 -8.24 -3.39 -9.05
N HIS A 285 -8.84 -3.40 -8.34
CA HIS A 285 -9.70 -3.20 -7.19
C HIS A 285 -11.11 -3.77 -7.41
N ASP A 286 -11.15 -4.95 -8.03
CA ASP A 286 -12.39 -5.65 -8.24
C ASP A 286 -13.00 -6.10 -6.89
N PRO A 287 -14.23 -5.71 -6.57
CA PRO A 287 -14.87 -6.11 -5.32
C PRO A 287 -15.02 -7.64 -5.16
N ARG A 288 -14.96 -8.41 -6.25
CA ARG A 288 -14.94 -9.89 -6.19
C ARG A 288 -13.75 -10.41 -5.39
N ASN A 289 -12.63 -9.70 -5.36
CA ASN A 289 -11.50 -10.07 -4.51
C ASN A 289 -11.87 -10.02 -3.02
N GLY A 290 -12.66 -9.04 -2.61
CA GLY A 290 -13.19 -8.96 -1.25
C GLY A 290 -14.21 -10.04 -0.94
N LEU A 291 -15.08 -10.37 -1.89
CA LEU A 291 -16.07 -11.44 -1.71
C LEU A 291 -15.41 -12.80 -1.48
N MET A 292 -14.31 -13.11 -2.18
CA MET A 292 -13.54 -14.34 -1.92
C MET A 292 -12.99 -14.38 -0.48
N VAL A 293 -12.50 -13.26 0.04
CA VAL A 293 -12.06 -13.15 1.43
C VAL A 293 -13.25 -13.30 2.38
N GLN A 294 -14.40 -12.68 2.06
CA GLN A 294 -15.62 -12.82 2.87
C GLN A 294 -16.10 -14.26 2.95
N ASP A 295 -16.06 -14.99 1.84
CA ASP A 295 -16.45 -16.40 1.82
C ASP A 295 -15.49 -17.24 2.68
N ALA A 296 -14.18 -16.97 2.65
CA ALA A 296 -13.23 -17.61 3.54
C ALA A 296 -13.51 -17.33 5.03
N TYR A 297 -13.92 -16.10 5.39
CA TYR A 297 -14.38 -15.80 6.76
C TYR A 297 -15.62 -16.61 7.14
N LYS A 298 -16.60 -16.75 6.24
CA LYS A 298 -17.80 -17.56 6.47
C LYS A 298 -17.46 -19.04 6.66
N GLU A 299 -16.59 -19.60 5.80
CA GLU A 299 -16.10 -20.98 5.90
C GLU A 299 -15.41 -21.28 7.23
N LYS A 300 -14.76 -20.28 7.83
CA LYS A 300 -14.16 -20.41 9.16
C LYS A 300 -15.13 -20.14 10.33
N GLY A 301 -16.41 -19.91 10.05
CA GLY A 301 -17.43 -19.64 11.06
C GLY A 301 -17.32 -18.26 11.71
N ILE A 302 -16.67 -17.29 11.06
CA ILE A 302 -16.44 -15.94 11.56
C ILE A 302 -16.90 -14.85 10.56
N GLY A 303 -17.91 -15.15 9.77
CA GLY A 303 -18.44 -14.27 8.73
C GLY A 303 -18.95 -12.91 9.24
N ASP A 304 -19.31 -12.82 10.53
CA ASP A 304 -19.68 -11.60 11.23
C ASP A 304 -18.50 -10.62 11.44
N ARG A 305 -17.28 -11.10 11.30
CA ARG A 305 -16.06 -10.30 11.47
C ARG A 305 -15.61 -9.56 10.22
N ILE A 306 -16.29 -9.74 9.08
CA ILE A 306 -15.91 -9.05 7.86
C ILE A 306 -17.04 -8.23 7.27
N SER A 307 -16.71 -7.02 6.81
CA SER A 307 -17.61 -6.15 6.06
C SER A 307 -16.97 -5.75 4.74
N ILE A 308 -17.72 -5.92 3.64
CA ILE A 308 -17.34 -5.44 2.31
C ILE A 308 -18.26 -4.30 1.92
N LYS A 309 -17.67 -3.19 1.48
CA LYS A 309 -18.41 -2.05 0.93
C LYS A 309 -17.93 -1.72 -0.47
N THR A 310 -18.86 -1.49 -1.36
CA THR A 310 -18.63 -1.19 -2.78
C THR A 310 -19.03 0.23 -3.15
N GLU A 311 -19.37 1.07 -2.18
CA GLU A 311 -19.84 2.42 -2.42
C GLU A 311 -18.73 3.40 -2.75
N ILE A 312 -19.08 4.39 -3.56
CA ILE A 312 -18.14 5.28 -4.25
C ILE A 312 -17.93 6.63 -3.53
N ARG A 313 -18.72 6.95 -2.52
CA ARG A 313 -18.67 8.26 -1.84
C ARG A 313 -17.47 8.38 -0.90
N ASP A 314 -16.40 9.00 -1.35
CA ASP A 314 -15.14 9.21 -0.61
C ASP A 314 -15.32 9.79 0.82
N GLN A 315 -16.43 10.51 1.08
CA GLN A 315 -16.62 11.20 2.35
C GLN A 315 -17.02 10.26 3.50
N LEU A 316 -17.65 9.14 3.21
CA LEU A 316 -18.12 8.19 4.23
C LEU A 316 -17.01 7.24 4.71
N TRP A 317 -15.98 7.01 3.91
CA TRP A 317 -14.93 6.05 4.24
C TRP A 317 -14.27 6.32 5.58
N PHE A 318 -14.01 7.58 5.90
CA PHE A 318 -13.32 7.93 7.13
C PHE A 318 -14.25 7.97 8.35
N THR A 319 -15.53 8.19 8.14
CA THR A 319 -16.55 8.03 9.20
C THR A 319 -16.64 6.56 9.60
N TRP A 320 -16.79 5.67 8.61
CA TRP A 320 -16.81 4.22 8.87
C TRP A 320 -15.52 3.69 9.52
N LEU A 321 -14.35 4.29 9.23
CA LEU A 321 -13.11 3.96 9.92
C LEU A 321 -13.24 4.18 11.43
N ILE A 322 -13.77 5.35 11.83
CA ILE A 322 -13.92 5.70 13.23
C ILE A 322 -14.95 4.79 13.91
N ASP A 323 -16.11 4.60 13.28
CA ASP A 323 -17.17 3.72 13.78
C ASP A 323 -16.66 2.29 13.97
N PHE A 324 -15.92 1.76 12.99
CA PHE A 324 -15.30 0.45 13.07
C PHE A 324 -14.33 0.34 14.24
N MET A 325 -13.42 1.30 14.38
CA MET A 325 -12.42 1.28 15.45
C MET A 325 -13.06 1.43 16.84
N GLN A 326 -14.02 2.33 17.00
CA GLN A 326 -14.72 2.54 18.26
C GLN A 326 -15.51 1.29 18.67
N THR A 327 -16.30 0.72 17.77
CA THR A 327 -17.07 -0.51 18.02
C THR A 327 -16.15 -1.67 18.46
N LYS A 328 -14.99 -1.84 17.82
CA LYS A 328 -14.07 -2.92 18.18
C LYS A 328 -13.32 -2.66 19.48
N ARG A 329 -13.03 -1.41 19.81
CA ARG A 329 -12.46 -1.00 21.09
C ARG A 329 -13.43 -1.28 22.25
N GLU A 330 -14.69 -0.89 22.11
CA GLU A 330 -15.70 -1.07 23.15
C GLU A 330 -15.94 -2.55 23.47
N SER A 331 -16.07 -3.39 22.45
CA SER A 331 -16.21 -4.84 22.65
C SER A 331 -15.01 -5.49 23.41
N SER A 332 -13.83 -4.89 23.29
CA SER A 332 -12.64 -5.31 24.07
C SER A 332 -12.76 -5.00 25.55
N SER A 333 -13.32 -3.84 25.88
CA SER A 333 -13.48 -3.41 27.27
C SER A 333 -14.54 -4.25 28.01
N ALA A 334 -15.64 -4.56 27.34
CA ALA A 334 -16.71 -5.41 27.88
C ALA A 334 -16.22 -6.83 28.22
N ASN A 335 -15.41 -7.45 27.35
CA ASN A 335 -14.84 -8.77 27.60
C ASN A 335 -13.86 -8.81 28.78
N THR A 336 -13.18 -7.70 29.07
CA THR A 336 -12.26 -7.62 30.21
C THR A 336 -13.04 -7.48 31.52
N ALA A 337 -14.15 -6.75 31.52
CA ALA A 337 -15.02 -6.64 32.68
C ALA A 337 -15.72 -7.97 33.02
N ALA A 338 -16.18 -8.72 32.01
CA ALA A 338 -16.80 -10.04 32.22
C ALA A 338 -15.84 -11.08 32.79
N LYS A 339 -14.57 -11.06 32.41
CA LYS A 339 -13.55 -11.97 32.97
C LYS A 339 -13.05 -11.59 34.37
N GLY A 340 -13.25 -10.35 34.80
CA GLY A 340 -12.90 -9.89 36.16
C GLY A 340 -13.94 -10.21 37.22
N VAL A 341 -15.10 -10.76 36.85
CA VAL A 341 -16.17 -11.16 37.78
C VAL A 341 -16.15 -12.66 38.08
N GLU A 342 -15.33 -13.46 37.38
CA GLU A 342 -15.21 -14.91 37.59
C GLU A 342 -13.98 -15.32 38.44
N ASN A 343 -13.29 -14.37 39.09
CA ASN A 343 -12.25 -14.61 40.09
C ASN A 343 -12.69 -13.98 41.42
#